data_180d6e792ce552e2406a76f1bf468b5c
#
_entry.id   180d6e792ce552e2406a76f1bf468b5c
#
_cell.length_a   1.000
_cell.length_b   1.000
_cell.length_c   1.000
_cell.angle_alpha   90.00
_cell.angle_beta   90.00
_cell.angle_gamma   90.00
#
_symmetry.space_group_name_H-M   'P 1'
#
loop_
_entity.id
_entity.type
_entity.pdbx_description
1 polymer ?
#
loop_
_entity_poly.entity_id
_entity_poly.type
_entity_poly.pdbx_seq_one_letter_code
_entity_poly.pdbx_strand_id
1 'polypeptide(L)'
;MKKLFSSLMVLLGLGANTACSQQLFQNANVEDFSRLADSSGVQILDVRTAEEFAEGHLPNAINIDVKQSSFKEDALKQLDKSRRIAVYCRSGRRSVTAANILVQNGFQVTNLEGGILAWQKAGKEVTTDNTEIDTFLTKSGKTVKFYALMHASIRIVYDGKEIEIDPVGKLGNRTTDYASMPKADYIFVTHEHGDHFNKEAIATLTNDKTQFITNARCAEMIGYGKVMKNGDQMQVGDILVEAVPAYNTTEGHQQFHPKGRDNGYILTIDGLRIYIAGDTEDIPEMASIKDIDIAFLPCNQPYTMTTDQLQRTARVIKPRVLFPYHYSQTDLRATVEQLQKEGMDVRVRHYE
;
A
#
# COMPACT_ATOMS: atom_id res chain seq x y z
N MET A 1 -88.91 -5.86 16.86
CA MET A 1 -88.35 -4.48 16.84
C MET A 1 -87.77 -4.13 18.19
N LYS A 2 -86.50 -4.41 18.39
CA LYS A 2 -85.76 -3.93 19.54
C LYS A 2 -84.34 -3.61 19.05
N LYS A 3 -83.92 -2.34 19.09
CA LYS A 3 -82.59 -1.84 18.77
C LYS A 3 -81.71 -2.13 19.96
N LEU A 4 -80.54 -2.87 19.74
CA LEU A 4 -79.47 -2.90 20.68
C LEU A 4 -78.38 -1.95 20.26
N PHE A 5 -78.12 -0.96 21.12
CA PHE A 5 -76.93 -0.12 21.06
C PHE A 5 -75.77 -0.92 21.68
N SER A 6 -74.69 -1.14 20.93
CA SER A 6 -73.43 -1.64 21.46
C SER A 6 -72.41 -0.50 21.55
N SER A 7 -72.01 -0.15 22.75
CA SER A 7 -70.98 0.84 23.04
C SER A 7 -69.59 0.28 22.70
N LEU A 8 -68.88 0.96 21.83
CA LEU A 8 -67.48 0.64 21.50
C LEU A 8 -66.56 1.44 22.47
N MET A 9 -65.97 0.72 23.37
CA MET A 9 -64.95 1.26 24.29
C MET A 9 -63.61 1.32 23.56
N VAL A 10 -63.11 2.55 23.24
CA VAL A 10 -61.78 2.75 22.68
C VAL A 10 -60.78 2.72 23.84
N LEU A 11 -60.01 1.63 23.93
CA LEU A 11 -58.80 1.59 24.75
C LEU A 11 -57.65 2.31 24.01
N LEU A 12 -57.28 3.47 24.49
CA LEU A 12 -56.05 4.13 24.14
C LEU A 12 -54.87 3.38 24.80
N GLY A 13 -54.30 2.43 24.06
CA GLY A 13 -53.02 1.83 24.43
C GLY A 13 -51.87 2.81 24.15
N LEU A 14 -51.30 3.36 25.22
CA LEU A 14 -50.01 4.04 25.17
C LEU A 14 -48.95 3.00 24.84
N GLY A 15 -48.68 2.78 23.55
CA GLY A 15 -47.51 2.03 23.11
C GLY A 15 -46.27 2.86 23.37
N ALA A 16 -45.47 2.44 24.37
CA ALA A 16 -44.11 2.93 24.50
C ALA A 16 -43.31 2.54 23.24
N ASN A 17 -43.12 3.46 22.33
CA ASN A 17 -42.15 3.33 21.27
C ASN A 17 -40.75 3.29 21.90
N THR A 18 -40.26 2.11 22.19
CA THR A 18 -38.82 1.88 22.33
C THR A 18 -38.24 2.12 20.95
N ALA A 19 -37.72 3.32 20.71
CA ALA A 19 -36.91 3.62 19.55
C ALA A 19 -35.68 2.70 19.62
N CYS A 20 -35.75 1.57 18.94
CA CYS A 20 -34.59 0.77 18.61
C CYS A 20 -33.73 1.67 17.73
N SER A 21 -32.67 2.23 18.29
CA SER A 21 -31.68 3.02 17.53
C SER A 21 -31.11 2.09 16.47
N GLN A 22 -31.54 2.25 15.23
CA GLN A 22 -31.05 1.48 14.10
C GLN A 22 -29.54 1.73 14.01
N GLN A 23 -28.75 0.70 14.23
CA GLN A 23 -27.30 0.77 14.16
C GLN A 23 -26.92 1.07 12.71
N LEU A 24 -26.33 2.23 12.48
CA LEU A 24 -26.05 2.75 11.15
C LEU A 24 -24.77 2.19 10.53
N PHE A 25 -24.03 1.32 11.24
CA PHE A 25 -22.85 0.60 10.77
C PHE A 25 -23.01 -0.91 10.92
N GLN A 26 -22.14 -1.68 10.25
CA GLN A 26 -22.14 -3.14 10.33
C GLN A 26 -21.13 -3.61 11.39
N ASN A 27 -21.47 -4.69 12.10
CA ASN A 27 -20.50 -5.47 12.88
C ASN A 27 -20.06 -6.68 12.08
N ALA A 28 -18.80 -7.06 12.19
CA ALA A 28 -18.23 -8.25 11.55
C ALA A 28 -17.46 -9.08 12.57
N ASN A 29 -17.57 -10.40 12.50
CA ASN A 29 -16.68 -11.32 13.19
C ASN A 29 -15.28 -11.25 12.58
N VAL A 30 -14.28 -11.91 13.18
CA VAL A 30 -12.89 -11.86 12.74
C VAL A 30 -12.72 -12.32 11.29
N GLU A 31 -13.39 -13.38 10.85
CA GLU A 31 -13.22 -13.93 9.51
C GLU A 31 -13.80 -13.00 8.43
N ASP A 32 -14.99 -12.44 8.67
CA ASP A 32 -15.61 -11.49 7.76
C ASP A 32 -14.83 -10.17 7.71
N PHE A 33 -14.34 -9.72 8.87
CA PHE A 33 -13.50 -8.52 8.96
C PHE A 33 -12.15 -8.72 8.26
N SER A 34 -11.51 -9.90 8.40
CA SER A 34 -10.26 -10.22 7.71
C SER A 34 -10.43 -10.16 6.19
N ARG A 35 -11.48 -10.80 5.66
CA ARG A 35 -11.79 -10.72 4.22
C ARG A 35 -12.04 -9.30 3.73
N LEU A 36 -12.68 -8.49 4.57
CA LEU A 36 -12.89 -7.07 4.26
C LEU A 36 -11.57 -6.30 4.29
N ALA A 37 -10.73 -6.50 5.29
CA ALA A 37 -9.43 -5.84 5.44
C ALA A 37 -8.47 -6.16 4.29
N ASP A 38 -8.55 -7.38 3.75
CA ASP A 38 -7.73 -7.83 2.60
C ASP A 38 -8.23 -7.28 1.25
N SER A 39 -9.43 -6.66 1.20
CA SER A 39 -9.99 -6.14 -0.04
C SER A 39 -9.42 -4.76 -0.40
N SER A 40 -9.14 -4.56 -1.70
CA SER A 40 -8.77 -3.24 -2.22
C SER A 40 -9.90 -2.22 -1.98
N GLY A 41 -9.55 -1.00 -1.61
CA GLY A 41 -10.55 0.06 -1.38
C GLY A 41 -11.11 0.11 0.04
N VAL A 42 -10.54 -0.61 1.00
CA VAL A 42 -10.85 -0.50 2.43
C VAL A 42 -9.73 0.23 3.16
N GLN A 43 -10.07 1.01 4.16
CA GLN A 43 -9.14 1.64 5.09
C GLN A 43 -9.32 1.01 6.46
N ILE A 44 -8.27 0.46 7.04
CA ILE A 44 -8.28 -0.12 8.38
C ILE A 44 -7.99 0.99 9.38
N LEU A 45 -8.84 1.16 10.38
CA LEU A 45 -8.72 2.23 11.37
C LEU A 45 -8.61 1.66 12.78
N ASP A 46 -7.46 1.88 13.41
CA ASP A 46 -7.26 1.63 14.84
C ASP A 46 -7.60 2.90 15.63
N VAL A 47 -8.58 2.80 16.52
CA VAL A 47 -9.01 3.95 17.32
C VAL A 47 -8.51 3.86 18.77
N ARG A 48 -7.44 3.11 19.02
CA ARG A 48 -6.73 3.05 20.29
C ARG A 48 -5.76 4.22 20.44
N THR A 49 -5.12 4.32 21.60
CA THR A 49 -4.05 5.29 21.80
C THR A 49 -2.80 4.95 20.96
N ALA A 50 -1.94 5.93 20.73
CA ALA A 50 -0.69 5.73 20.00
C ALA A 50 0.23 4.69 20.65
N GLU A 51 0.25 4.63 21.99
CA GLU A 51 1.03 3.65 22.74
C GLU A 51 0.47 2.23 22.52
N GLU A 52 -0.87 2.04 22.60
CA GLU A 52 -1.50 0.75 22.33
C GLU A 52 -1.27 0.31 20.86
N PHE A 53 -1.21 1.25 19.94
CA PHE A 53 -0.92 1.00 18.52
C PHE A 53 0.53 0.54 18.32
N ALA A 54 1.49 1.21 18.95
CA ALA A 54 2.91 0.88 18.90
C ALA A 54 3.22 -0.50 19.52
N GLU A 55 2.45 -0.96 20.51
CA GLU A 55 2.58 -2.30 21.11
C GLU A 55 2.15 -3.43 20.13
N GLY A 56 1.40 -3.10 19.08
CA GLY A 56 0.95 -4.02 18.04
C GLY A 56 -0.43 -3.66 17.50
N HIS A 57 -0.57 -3.70 16.18
CA HIS A 57 -1.79 -3.32 15.45
C HIS A 57 -2.02 -4.25 14.26
N LEU A 58 -3.21 -4.17 13.64
CA LEU A 58 -3.48 -4.90 12.39
C LEU A 58 -2.62 -4.30 11.26
N PRO A 59 -2.08 -5.11 10.36
CA PRO A 59 -1.35 -4.60 9.19
C PRO A 59 -2.16 -3.54 8.43
N ASN A 60 -1.50 -2.51 7.94
CA ASN A 60 -2.09 -1.38 7.19
C ASN A 60 -3.08 -0.50 7.98
N ALA A 61 -3.12 -0.60 9.29
CA ALA A 61 -4.03 0.20 10.10
C ALA A 61 -3.52 1.64 10.26
N ILE A 62 -4.40 2.61 10.02
CA ILE A 62 -4.20 4.02 10.36
C ILE A 62 -4.61 4.19 11.83
N ASN A 63 -3.81 4.90 12.63
CA ASN A 63 -4.15 5.17 14.02
C ASN A 63 -4.73 6.57 14.21
N ILE A 64 -5.96 6.66 14.72
CA ILE A 64 -6.59 7.92 15.15
C ILE A 64 -7.30 7.65 16.48
N ASP A 65 -6.75 8.15 17.58
CA ASP A 65 -7.28 7.88 18.92
C ASP A 65 -8.65 8.55 19.15
N VAL A 66 -9.70 7.72 19.32
CA VAL A 66 -11.08 8.22 19.55
C VAL A 66 -11.26 8.96 20.86
N LYS A 67 -10.30 8.89 21.78
CA LYS A 67 -10.34 9.65 23.03
C LYS A 67 -9.90 11.12 22.85
N GLN A 68 -9.25 11.45 21.75
CA GLN A 68 -8.85 12.82 21.44
C GLN A 68 -10.06 13.63 21.01
N SER A 69 -10.16 14.88 21.49
CA SER A 69 -11.23 15.80 21.05
C SER A 69 -11.18 16.12 19.57
N SER A 70 -10.00 16.01 18.95
CA SER A 70 -9.75 16.21 17.52
C SER A 70 -10.15 15.02 16.65
N PHE A 71 -10.55 13.86 17.21
CA PHE A 71 -10.82 12.62 16.47
C PHE A 71 -11.63 12.82 15.19
N LYS A 72 -12.73 13.59 15.29
CA LYS A 72 -13.60 13.85 14.14
C LYS A 72 -12.86 14.62 13.04
N GLU A 73 -12.13 15.65 13.41
CA GLU A 73 -11.39 16.52 12.48
C GLU A 73 -10.25 15.74 11.82
N ASP A 74 -9.50 14.96 12.62
CA ASP A 74 -8.42 14.11 12.13
C ASP A 74 -8.94 13.03 11.17
N ALA A 75 -10.05 12.38 11.49
CA ALA A 75 -10.69 11.40 10.63
C ALA A 75 -11.14 12.02 9.29
N LEU A 76 -11.76 13.21 9.32
CA LEU A 76 -12.19 13.91 8.11
C LEU A 76 -11.02 14.35 7.22
N LYS A 77 -9.85 14.59 7.81
CA LYS A 77 -8.63 15.00 7.11
C LYS A 77 -7.87 13.83 6.51
N GLN A 78 -7.81 12.69 7.23
CA GLN A 78 -6.94 11.57 6.89
C GLN A 78 -7.66 10.44 6.13
N LEU A 79 -8.99 10.30 6.30
CA LEU A 79 -9.74 9.19 5.71
C LEU A 79 -10.49 9.60 4.44
N ASP A 80 -10.51 8.71 3.47
CA ASP A 80 -11.23 8.87 2.21
C ASP A 80 -12.67 8.34 2.35
N LYS A 81 -13.65 9.21 2.13
CA LYS A 81 -15.09 8.87 2.23
C LYS A 81 -15.59 7.95 1.12
N SER A 82 -14.89 7.86 0.00
CA SER A 82 -15.23 6.94 -1.08
C SER A 82 -14.88 5.49 -0.75
N ARG A 83 -14.02 5.29 0.25
CA ARG A 83 -13.54 3.98 0.70
C ARG A 83 -14.23 3.57 2.00
N ARG A 84 -14.55 2.27 2.13
CA ARG A 84 -15.11 1.70 3.36
C ARG A 84 -14.08 1.74 4.49
N ILE A 85 -14.54 2.02 5.71
CA ILE A 85 -13.72 1.97 6.92
C ILE A 85 -13.96 0.65 7.65
N ALA A 86 -12.90 -0.11 7.87
CA ALA A 86 -12.84 -1.27 8.76
C ALA A 86 -12.25 -0.82 10.11
N VAL A 87 -13.11 -0.51 11.08
CA VAL A 87 -12.68 0.08 12.36
C VAL A 87 -12.55 -0.96 13.46
N TYR A 88 -11.53 -0.83 14.30
CA TYR A 88 -11.36 -1.66 15.49
C TYR A 88 -10.77 -0.87 16.65
N CYS A 89 -10.88 -1.44 17.85
CA CYS A 89 -10.14 -1.01 19.03
C CYS A 89 -9.67 -2.25 19.82
N ARG A 90 -9.40 -2.12 21.11
CA ARG A 90 -8.96 -3.25 21.93
C ARG A 90 -10.01 -4.37 22.01
N SER A 91 -11.27 -4.05 22.35
CA SER A 91 -12.34 -5.03 22.65
C SER A 91 -13.66 -4.76 21.93
N GLY A 92 -13.71 -3.86 20.94
CA GLY A 92 -14.92 -3.47 20.21
C GLY A 92 -15.71 -2.30 20.83
N ARG A 93 -15.42 -1.86 22.05
CA ARG A 93 -16.21 -0.81 22.74
C ARG A 93 -15.93 0.60 22.19
N ARG A 94 -14.66 1.02 22.13
CA ARG A 94 -14.27 2.34 21.60
C ARG A 94 -14.56 2.49 20.13
N SER A 95 -14.39 1.40 19.36
CA SER A 95 -14.65 1.39 17.92
C SER A 95 -16.13 1.54 17.56
N VAL A 96 -17.06 1.11 18.44
CA VAL A 96 -18.49 1.42 18.30
C VAL A 96 -18.74 2.95 18.42
N THR A 97 -18.07 3.61 19.36
CA THR A 97 -18.15 5.09 19.48
C THR A 97 -17.62 5.77 18.23
N ALA A 98 -16.44 5.35 17.76
CA ALA A 98 -15.84 5.87 16.54
C ALA A 98 -16.73 5.63 15.32
N ALA A 99 -17.28 4.42 15.16
CA ALA A 99 -18.18 4.07 14.06
C ALA A 99 -19.40 5.00 13.97
N ASN A 100 -20.03 5.30 15.11
CA ASN A 100 -21.14 6.26 15.16
C ASN A 100 -20.74 7.66 14.69
N ILE A 101 -19.58 8.16 15.13
CA ILE A 101 -19.08 9.47 14.68
C ILE A 101 -18.81 9.46 13.17
N LEU A 102 -18.17 8.42 12.67
CA LEU A 102 -17.81 8.29 11.26
C LEU A 102 -19.04 8.20 10.35
N VAL A 103 -20.03 7.39 10.69
CA VAL A 103 -21.27 7.26 9.91
C VAL A 103 -22.04 8.57 9.86
N GLN A 104 -22.15 9.30 10.99
CA GLN A 104 -22.78 10.62 11.04
C GLN A 104 -22.07 11.66 10.15
N ASN A 105 -20.81 11.39 9.76
CA ASN A 105 -20.00 12.23 8.87
C ASN A 105 -19.87 11.65 7.44
N GLY A 106 -20.70 10.65 7.08
CA GLY A 106 -20.87 10.15 5.72
C GLY A 106 -19.92 9.01 5.32
N PHE A 107 -19.24 8.35 6.29
CA PHE A 107 -18.43 7.17 6.00
C PHE A 107 -19.28 5.89 6.03
N GLN A 108 -18.90 4.91 5.22
CA GLN A 108 -19.38 3.53 5.33
C GLN A 108 -18.46 2.76 6.29
N VAL A 109 -19.02 2.19 7.35
CA VAL A 109 -18.19 1.64 8.45
C VAL A 109 -18.59 0.21 8.77
N THR A 110 -17.57 -0.64 8.97
CA THR A 110 -17.69 -1.98 9.54
C THR A 110 -16.82 -2.08 10.78
N ASN A 111 -17.39 -2.48 11.90
CA ASN A 111 -16.70 -2.61 13.19
C ASN A 111 -16.30 -4.08 13.44
N LEU A 112 -15.06 -4.30 13.91
CA LEU A 112 -14.60 -5.61 14.36
C LEU A 112 -15.15 -5.96 15.74
N GLU A 113 -15.99 -6.99 15.83
CA GLU A 113 -16.47 -7.51 17.11
C GLU A 113 -15.32 -8.12 17.93
N GLY A 114 -15.26 -7.74 19.20
CA GLY A 114 -14.17 -8.17 20.09
C GLY A 114 -12.83 -7.50 19.88
N GLY A 115 -12.70 -6.64 18.84
CA GLY A 115 -11.51 -5.85 18.56
C GLY A 115 -10.24 -6.67 18.35
N ILE A 116 -9.06 -6.06 18.58
CA ILE A 116 -7.76 -6.73 18.36
C ILE A 116 -7.57 -7.95 19.29
N LEU A 117 -8.23 -8.01 20.44
CA LEU A 117 -8.17 -9.20 21.29
C LEU A 117 -8.81 -10.43 20.62
N ALA A 118 -9.95 -10.27 19.95
CA ALA A 118 -10.56 -11.35 19.18
C ALA A 118 -9.71 -11.73 17.96
N TRP A 119 -9.13 -10.74 17.29
CA TRP A 119 -8.20 -10.92 16.16
C TRP A 119 -6.99 -11.78 16.55
N GLN A 120 -6.31 -11.42 17.63
CA GLN A 120 -5.15 -12.17 18.16
C GLN A 120 -5.55 -13.59 18.63
N LYS A 121 -6.70 -13.74 19.30
CA LYS A 121 -7.21 -15.04 19.71
C LYS A 121 -7.50 -15.98 18.53
N ALA A 122 -7.88 -15.43 17.38
CA ALA A 122 -8.07 -16.17 16.14
C ALA A 122 -6.75 -16.49 15.40
N GLY A 123 -5.59 -16.14 15.98
CA GLY A 123 -4.26 -16.38 15.38
C GLY A 123 -3.95 -15.51 14.17
N LYS A 124 -4.69 -14.40 14.01
CA LYS A 124 -4.43 -13.45 12.92
C LYS A 124 -3.22 -12.58 13.24
N GLU A 125 -2.50 -12.19 12.19
CA GLU A 125 -1.27 -11.39 12.27
C GLU A 125 -1.50 -10.01 12.90
N VAL A 126 -0.62 -9.61 13.79
CA VAL A 126 -0.45 -8.24 14.26
C VAL A 126 1.01 -7.82 14.03
N THR A 127 1.21 -6.54 13.79
CA THR A 127 2.54 -5.98 13.54
C THR A 127 2.81 -4.81 14.48
N THR A 128 4.04 -4.57 14.81
CA THR A 128 4.53 -3.33 15.40
C THR A 128 5.17 -2.41 14.35
N ASP A 129 5.28 -2.92 13.13
CA ASP A 129 5.84 -2.23 11.98
C ASP A 129 4.73 -1.45 11.25
N ASN A 130 4.97 -0.17 11.02
CA ASN A 130 4.08 0.70 10.24
C ASN A 130 4.20 0.46 8.73
N THR A 131 4.92 -0.57 8.30
CA THR A 131 5.06 -0.91 6.88
C THR A 131 3.71 -1.30 6.29
N GLU A 132 3.27 -0.56 5.28
CA GLU A 132 2.03 -0.85 4.56
C GLU A 132 2.22 -2.05 3.63
N ILE A 133 1.25 -2.97 3.66
CA ILE A 133 1.29 -4.23 2.90
C ILE A 133 0.14 -4.26 1.91
N ASP A 134 0.45 -4.47 0.64
CA ASP A 134 -0.55 -4.76 -0.39
C ASP A 134 -0.45 -6.23 -0.83
N THR A 135 -1.61 -6.87 -0.97
CA THR A 135 -1.71 -8.28 -1.33
C THR A 135 -2.40 -8.43 -2.68
N PHE A 136 -1.82 -9.22 -3.57
CA PHE A 136 -2.37 -9.56 -4.87
C PHE A 136 -2.35 -11.06 -5.11
N LEU A 137 -3.19 -11.52 -6.05
CA LEU A 137 -3.18 -12.90 -6.52
C LEU A 137 -2.52 -12.97 -7.90
N THR A 138 -1.68 -13.98 -8.08
CA THR A 138 -1.11 -14.37 -9.36
C THR A 138 -2.14 -15.09 -10.24
N LYS A 139 -1.78 -15.42 -11.47
CA LYS A 139 -2.66 -16.21 -12.36
C LYS A 139 -3.01 -17.60 -11.82
N SER A 140 -2.11 -18.25 -11.09
CA SER A 140 -2.38 -19.54 -10.45
C SER A 140 -3.12 -19.43 -9.11
N GLY A 141 -3.43 -18.21 -8.65
CA GLY A 141 -4.11 -17.93 -7.39
C GLY A 141 -3.19 -17.89 -6.17
N LYS A 142 -1.87 -17.88 -6.35
CA LYS A 142 -0.91 -17.69 -5.26
C LYS A 142 -0.86 -16.23 -4.83
N THR A 143 -0.54 -16.01 -3.56
CA THR A 143 -0.44 -14.68 -2.97
C THR A 143 0.92 -14.06 -3.21
N VAL A 144 0.94 -12.79 -3.65
CA VAL A 144 2.11 -11.91 -3.64
C VAL A 144 1.84 -10.75 -2.70
N LYS A 145 2.75 -10.50 -1.77
CA LYS A 145 2.68 -9.37 -0.83
C LYS A 145 3.76 -8.34 -1.17
N PHE A 146 3.37 -7.07 -1.16
CA PHE A 146 4.25 -5.91 -1.35
C PHE A 146 4.30 -5.11 -0.07
N TYR A 147 5.49 -4.82 0.39
CA TYR A 147 5.76 -4.01 1.58
C TYR A 147 6.39 -2.69 1.15
N ALA A 148 5.74 -1.59 1.45
CA ALA A 148 6.29 -0.25 1.25
C ALA A 148 7.27 0.06 2.39
N LEU A 149 8.56 -0.04 2.15
CA LEU A 149 9.57 0.12 3.20
C LEU A 149 9.95 1.59 3.39
N MET A 150 10.68 2.14 2.43
CA MET A 150 11.18 3.50 2.53
C MET A 150 11.58 4.01 1.15
N HIS A 151 11.15 5.22 0.76
CA HIS A 151 11.52 5.92 -0.47
C HIS A 151 11.26 5.08 -1.74
N ALA A 152 12.28 4.39 -2.26
CA ALA A 152 12.16 3.48 -3.39
C ALA A 152 12.31 2.00 -2.99
N SER A 153 12.53 1.72 -1.70
CA SER A 153 12.73 0.36 -1.20
C SER A 153 11.41 -0.39 -1.09
N ILE A 154 11.31 -1.51 -1.79
CA ILE A 154 10.13 -2.39 -1.82
C ILE A 154 10.55 -3.81 -1.49
N ARG A 155 9.88 -4.44 -0.52
CA ARG A 155 9.99 -5.88 -0.29
C ARG A 155 8.81 -6.60 -0.92
N ILE A 156 9.06 -7.68 -1.65
CA ILE A 156 8.03 -8.50 -2.29
C ILE A 156 8.18 -9.93 -1.78
N VAL A 157 7.09 -10.51 -1.28
CA VAL A 157 7.08 -11.91 -0.82
C VAL A 157 6.15 -12.73 -1.70
N TYR A 158 6.67 -13.80 -2.30
CA TYR A 158 5.94 -14.70 -3.17
C TYR A 158 6.38 -16.15 -2.95
N ASP A 159 5.44 -17.04 -2.61
CA ASP A 159 5.66 -18.50 -2.49
C ASP A 159 6.88 -18.85 -1.60
N GLY A 160 7.05 -18.12 -0.49
CA GLY A 160 8.18 -18.26 0.42
C GLY A 160 9.51 -17.67 -0.09
N LYS A 161 9.49 -16.95 -1.22
CA LYS A 161 10.63 -16.22 -1.76
C LYS A 161 10.60 -14.77 -1.30
N GLU A 162 11.76 -14.28 -0.91
CA GLU A 162 12.00 -12.90 -0.49
C GLU A 162 12.72 -12.14 -1.62
N ILE A 163 12.10 -11.06 -2.08
CA ILE A 163 12.59 -10.22 -3.18
C ILE A 163 12.70 -8.79 -2.66
N GLU A 164 13.87 -8.20 -2.79
CA GLU A 164 14.13 -6.83 -2.34
C GLU A 164 14.48 -5.95 -3.54
N ILE A 165 13.87 -4.77 -3.57
CA ILE A 165 14.11 -3.75 -4.59
C ILE A 165 14.73 -2.53 -3.91
N ASP A 166 15.87 -2.06 -4.44
CA ASP A 166 16.57 -0.87 -3.99
C ASP A 166 16.68 -0.76 -2.45
N PRO A 167 17.24 -1.77 -1.75
CA PRO A 167 17.24 -1.81 -0.30
C PRO A 167 18.16 -0.74 0.30
N VAL A 168 17.58 0.17 1.11
CA VAL A 168 18.28 1.24 1.83
C VAL A 168 17.95 1.18 3.31
N GLY A 169 18.98 1.04 4.16
CA GLY A 169 18.82 0.89 5.60
C GLY A 169 18.51 2.19 6.33
N LYS A 170 18.92 3.34 5.77
CA LYS A 170 18.68 4.66 6.38
C LYS A 170 18.63 5.75 5.32
N LEU A 171 17.60 6.60 5.40
CA LEU A 171 17.46 7.80 4.60
C LEU A 171 16.87 8.92 5.48
N GLY A 172 17.61 10.01 5.66
CA GLY A 172 17.20 11.07 6.57
C GLY A 172 17.00 10.56 8.00
N ASN A 173 15.79 10.73 8.53
CA ASN A 173 15.40 10.29 9.88
C ASN A 173 14.72 8.90 9.90
N ARG A 174 14.52 8.27 8.74
CA ARG A 174 13.91 6.96 8.63
C ARG A 174 14.95 5.85 8.57
N THR A 175 14.60 4.71 9.15
CA THR A 175 15.43 3.51 9.14
C THR A 175 14.57 2.29 8.84
N THR A 176 15.13 1.35 8.07
CA THR A 176 14.56 0.01 7.87
C THR A 176 15.47 -1.00 8.54
N ASP A 177 14.91 -1.80 9.46
CA ASP A 177 15.66 -2.85 10.17
C ASP A 177 15.71 -4.14 9.35
N TYR A 178 16.59 -4.18 8.36
CA TYR A 178 16.83 -5.38 7.55
C TYR A 178 17.42 -6.55 8.33
N ALA A 179 17.99 -6.32 9.53
CA ALA A 179 18.55 -7.40 10.34
C ALA A 179 17.45 -8.29 10.94
N SER A 180 16.26 -7.77 11.15
CA SER A 180 15.09 -8.52 11.60
C SER A 180 14.35 -9.25 10.48
N MET A 181 14.67 -8.98 9.21
CA MET A 181 14.00 -9.57 8.05
C MET A 181 14.67 -10.88 7.60
N PRO A 182 13.95 -11.77 6.91
CA PRO A 182 14.54 -12.92 6.25
C PRO A 182 15.61 -12.50 5.23
N LYS A 183 16.57 -13.39 4.95
CA LYS A 183 17.52 -13.18 3.86
C LYS A 183 16.81 -13.24 2.52
N ALA A 184 17.20 -12.36 1.61
CA ALA A 184 16.62 -12.27 0.29
C ALA A 184 17.04 -13.46 -0.60
N ASP A 185 16.09 -14.01 -1.37
CA ASP A 185 16.40 -14.88 -2.50
C ASP A 185 16.90 -14.05 -3.68
N TYR A 186 16.29 -12.86 -3.89
CA TYR A 186 16.61 -11.97 -5.00
C TYR A 186 16.71 -10.52 -4.51
N ILE A 187 17.75 -9.81 -4.94
CA ILE A 187 17.91 -8.38 -4.72
C ILE A 187 18.06 -7.71 -6.08
N PHE A 188 17.23 -6.74 -6.38
CA PHE A 188 17.29 -5.91 -7.58
C PHE A 188 17.66 -4.50 -7.19
N VAL A 189 18.65 -3.92 -7.89
CA VAL A 189 19.02 -2.52 -7.73
C VAL A 189 18.98 -1.83 -9.08
N THR A 190 18.24 -0.74 -9.14
CA THR A 190 18.01 0.03 -10.36
C THR A 190 19.22 0.84 -10.78
N HIS A 191 19.87 1.51 -9.82
CA HIS A 191 21.05 2.37 -10.08
C HIS A 191 21.84 2.65 -8.78
N GLU A 192 22.95 3.39 -8.90
CA GLU A 192 23.97 3.54 -7.86
C GLU A 192 23.77 4.68 -6.87
N HIS A 193 22.70 5.48 -6.94
CA HIS A 193 22.48 6.56 -5.98
C HIS A 193 22.21 6.01 -4.58
N GLY A 194 22.61 6.77 -3.55
CA GLY A 194 22.63 6.30 -2.16
C GLY A 194 21.25 6.05 -1.55
N ASP A 195 20.19 6.53 -2.17
CA ASP A 195 18.79 6.31 -1.83
C ASP A 195 18.17 5.08 -2.53
N HIS A 196 18.98 4.37 -3.37
CA HIS A 196 18.63 3.09 -4.03
C HIS A 196 19.65 1.99 -3.78
N PHE A 197 20.93 2.35 -3.56
CA PHE A 197 22.03 1.41 -3.44
C PHE A 197 22.74 1.58 -2.10
N ASN A 198 22.47 0.70 -1.15
CA ASN A 198 23.11 0.68 0.15
C ASN A 198 23.81 -0.66 0.41
N LYS A 199 25.15 -0.64 0.42
CA LYS A 199 25.99 -1.86 0.55
C LYS A 199 25.75 -2.60 1.87
N GLU A 200 25.47 -1.89 2.97
CA GLU A 200 25.23 -2.50 4.28
C GLU A 200 23.88 -3.23 4.30
N ALA A 201 22.82 -2.60 3.76
CA ALA A 201 21.51 -3.23 3.61
C ALA A 201 21.59 -4.48 2.74
N ILE A 202 22.26 -4.38 1.56
CA ILE A 202 22.48 -5.50 0.66
C ILE A 202 23.23 -6.64 1.36
N ALA A 203 24.32 -6.34 2.06
CA ALA A 203 25.09 -7.34 2.80
C ALA A 203 24.27 -7.99 3.93
N THR A 204 23.45 -7.20 4.63
CA THR A 204 22.54 -7.69 5.67
C THR A 204 21.51 -8.67 5.12
N LEU A 205 20.98 -8.42 3.92
CA LEU A 205 19.96 -9.27 3.26
C LEU A 205 20.55 -10.50 2.54
N THR A 206 21.85 -10.48 2.23
CA THR A 206 22.50 -11.52 1.40
C THR A 206 22.88 -12.77 2.20
N ASN A 207 22.76 -13.94 1.56
CA ASN A 207 23.37 -15.20 1.94
C ASN A 207 23.96 -15.90 0.69
N ASP A 208 24.51 -17.09 0.83
CA ASP A 208 25.18 -17.84 -0.27
C ASP A 208 24.24 -18.17 -1.45
N LYS A 209 22.91 -18.08 -1.28
CA LYS A 209 21.91 -18.39 -2.30
C LYS A 209 21.32 -17.16 -2.95
N THR A 210 21.53 -15.99 -2.35
CA THR A 210 20.97 -14.71 -2.82
C THR A 210 21.49 -14.38 -4.22
N GLN A 211 20.61 -14.09 -5.14
CA GLN A 211 20.98 -13.58 -6.46
C GLN A 211 20.81 -12.06 -6.45
N PHE A 212 21.91 -11.36 -6.74
CA PHE A 212 21.95 -9.91 -6.86
C PHE A 212 21.95 -9.51 -8.33
N ILE A 213 20.95 -8.75 -8.77
CA ILE A 213 20.72 -8.31 -10.14
C ILE A 213 20.74 -6.78 -10.18
N THR A 214 21.53 -6.22 -11.09
CA THR A 214 21.70 -4.75 -11.14
C THR A 214 22.27 -4.28 -12.47
N ASN A 215 22.52 -2.95 -12.60
CA ASN A 215 23.27 -2.37 -13.70
C ASN A 215 24.80 -2.58 -13.55
N ALA A 216 25.55 -2.26 -14.60
CA ALA A 216 27.00 -2.48 -14.60
C ALA A 216 27.72 -1.67 -13.51
N ARG A 217 27.25 -0.46 -13.22
CA ARG A 217 27.91 0.43 -12.26
C ARG A 217 27.75 -0.05 -10.81
N CYS A 218 26.58 -0.49 -10.41
CA CYS A 218 26.36 -1.06 -9.08
C CYS A 218 27.17 -2.35 -8.90
N ALA A 219 27.23 -3.23 -9.94
CA ALA A 219 28.03 -4.43 -9.91
C ALA A 219 29.53 -4.13 -9.75
N GLU A 220 30.05 -3.13 -10.45
CA GLU A 220 31.42 -2.64 -10.29
C GLU A 220 31.66 -2.13 -8.86
N MET A 221 30.74 -1.31 -8.32
CA MET A 221 30.89 -0.70 -6.99
C MET A 221 30.86 -1.71 -5.85
N ILE A 222 30.09 -2.79 -5.97
CA ILE A 222 29.98 -3.83 -4.93
C ILE A 222 30.92 -5.00 -5.15
N GLY A 223 31.40 -5.19 -6.39
CA GLY A 223 32.36 -6.22 -6.79
C GLY A 223 31.74 -7.57 -7.21
N TYR A 224 30.40 -7.66 -7.30
CA TYR A 224 29.67 -8.86 -7.75
C TYR A 224 28.29 -8.50 -8.29
N GLY A 225 27.55 -9.50 -8.79
CA GLY A 225 26.18 -9.35 -9.26
C GLY A 225 25.98 -9.77 -10.72
N LYS A 226 24.75 -10.05 -11.06
CA LYS A 226 24.33 -10.30 -12.45
C LYS A 226 23.96 -8.97 -13.09
N VAL A 227 24.73 -8.57 -14.09
CA VAL A 227 24.54 -7.31 -14.80
C VAL A 227 23.44 -7.47 -15.85
N MET A 228 22.48 -6.56 -15.86
CA MET A 228 21.52 -6.37 -16.94
C MET A 228 21.64 -4.96 -17.53
N LYS A 229 21.47 -4.86 -18.84
CA LYS A 229 21.43 -3.60 -19.59
C LYS A 229 20.00 -3.36 -20.10
N ASN A 230 19.68 -2.12 -20.43
CA ASN A 230 18.39 -1.80 -21.03
C ASN A 230 18.11 -2.70 -22.27
N GLY A 231 16.98 -3.38 -22.27
CA GLY A 231 16.54 -4.33 -23.30
C GLY A 231 16.89 -5.79 -23.02
N ASP A 232 17.69 -6.08 -21.99
CA ASP A 232 18.00 -7.47 -21.60
C ASP A 232 16.78 -8.14 -20.96
N GLN A 233 16.68 -9.44 -21.18
CA GLN A 233 15.73 -10.33 -20.48
C GLN A 233 16.50 -11.48 -19.82
N MET A 234 16.11 -11.85 -18.61
CA MET A 234 16.76 -12.92 -17.84
C MET A 234 15.73 -13.72 -17.05
N GLN A 235 15.88 -15.04 -17.04
CA GLN A 235 15.15 -15.90 -16.10
C GLN A 235 15.93 -15.97 -14.79
N VAL A 236 15.29 -15.57 -13.69
CA VAL A 236 15.88 -15.58 -12.35
C VAL A 236 14.97 -16.42 -11.44
N GLY A 237 15.30 -17.70 -11.27
CA GLY A 237 14.37 -18.65 -10.66
C GLY A 237 13.07 -18.74 -11.45
N ASP A 238 11.95 -18.53 -10.78
CA ASP A 238 10.61 -18.54 -11.39
C ASP A 238 10.17 -17.15 -11.93
N ILE A 239 11.05 -16.16 -11.88
CA ILE A 239 10.75 -14.77 -12.26
C ILE A 239 11.38 -14.49 -13.62
N LEU A 240 10.59 -14.08 -14.62
CA LEU A 240 11.12 -13.46 -15.82
C LEU A 240 11.37 -11.97 -15.54
N VAL A 241 12.61 -11.53 -15.75
CA VAL A 241 13.06 -10.14 -15.54
C VAL A 241 13.35 -9.49 -16.88
N GLU A 242 12.79 -8.31 -17.11
CA GLU A 242 13.07 -7.46 -18.26
C GLU A 242 13.70 -6.16 -17.74
N ALA A 243 14.90 -5.81 -18.17
CA ALA A 243 15.52 -4.52 -17.85
C ALA A 243 15.08 -3.48 -18.88
N VAL A 244 14.44 -2.43 -18.43
CA VAL A 244 13.95 -1.33 -19.27
C VAL A 244 14.68 -0.03 -19.00
N PRO A 245 14.75 0.93 -19.95
CA PRO A 245 15.42 2.20 -19.71
C PRO A 245 14.79 3.00 -18.57
N ALA A 246 15.65 3.64 -17.78
CA ALA A 246 15.29 4.67 -16.82
C ALA A 246 16.24 5.85 -16.99
N TYR A 247 15.71 7.05 -17.31
CA TYR A 247 16.52 8.24 -17.52
C TYR A 247 15.71 9.54 -17.52
N ASN A 248 16.40 10.68 -17.43
CA ASN A 248 15.79 12.01 -17.49
C ASN A 248 15.89 12.61 -18.90
N THR A 249 14.80 13.27 -19.31
CA THR A 249 14.66 13.91 -20.63
C THR A 249 14.70 15.42 -20.56
N THR A 250 14.34 16.01 -19.41
CA THR A 250 14.31 17.48 -19.19
C THR A 250 15.71 18.07 -19.28
N GLU A 251 15.86 19.16 -20.01
CA GLU A 251 17.12 19.88 -20.12
C GLU A 251 17.64 20.30 -18.73
N GLY A 252 18.91 19.99 -18.46
CA GLY A 252 19.52 20.24 -17.16
C GLY A 252 19.25 19.15 -16.10
N HIS A 253 18.46 18.12 -16.39
CA HIS A 253 18.22 17.00 -15.47
C HIS A 253 18.94 15.70 -15.89
N GLN A 254 19.42 15.62 -17.14
CA GLN A 254 20.03 14.39 -17.68
C GLN A 254 21.28 13.93 -16.92
N GLN A 255 21.97 14.85 -16.19
CA GLN A 255 23.13 14.48 -15.37
C GLN A 255 22.73 13.60 -14.18
N PHE A 256 21.51 13.68 -13.67
CA PHE A 256 21.06 12.84 -12.58
C PHE A 256 20.92 11.40 -13.06
N HIS A 257 20.19 11.18 -14.16
CA HIS A 257 19.91 9.86 -14.74
C HIS A 257 20.13 9.92 -16.26
N PRO A 258 21.41 9.72 -16.72
CA PRO A 258 21.73 9.74 -18.15
C PRO A 258 21.19 8.50 -18.85
N LYS A 259 20.73 8.69 -20.10
CA LYS A 259 20.20 7.61 -20.93
C LYS A 259 21.19 6.44 -21.10
N GLY A 260 20.73 5.22 -20.88
CA GLY A 260 21.49 3.98 -21.11
C GLY A 260 22.34 3.52 -19.91
N ARG A 261 22.29 4.21 -18.78
CA ARG A 261 23.03 3.84 -17.55
C ARG A 261 22.15 3.05 -16.58
N ASP A 262 20.94 3.53 -16.28
CA ASP A 262 20.09 3.05 -15.22
C ASP A 262 18.99 2.13 -15.76
N ASN A 263 18.52 1.22 -14.93
CA ASN A 263 17.46 0.28 -15.27
C ASN A 263 16.19 0.57 -14.45
N GLY A 264 15.04 0.49 -15.12
CA GLY A 264 13.83 0.00 -14.50
C GLY A 264 13.73 -1.51 -14.72
N TYR A 265 12.84 -2.18 -14.00
CA TYR A 265 12.61 -3.62 -14.13
C TYR A 265 11.13 -3.94 -14.33
N ILE A 266 10.85 -4.91 -15.23
CA ILE A 266 9.55 -5.57 -15.27
C ILE A 266 9.76 -6.99 -14.76
N LEU A 267 9.14 -7.31 -13.62
CA LEU A 267 9.17 -8.65 -13.04
C LEU A 267 7.86 -9.36 -13.39
N THR A 268 7.95 -10.51 -14.05
CA THR A 268 6.79 -11.37 -14.29
C THR A 268 6.86 -12.56 -13.32
N ILE A 269 5.95 -12.56 -12.34
CA ILE A 269 5.85 -13.56 -11.28
C ILE A 269 4.53 -14.32 -11.47
N ASP A 270 4.60 -15.58 -11.90
CA ASP A 270 3.40 -16.41 -12.13
C ASP A 270 2.29 -15.65 -12.90
N GLY A 271 2.71 -14.97 -13.96
CA GLY A 271 1.84 -14.18 -14.84
C GLY A 271 1.39 -12.82 -14.32
N LEU A 272 1.75 -12.43 -13.09
CA LEU A 272 1.59 -11.07 -12.56
C LEU A 272 2.77 -10.21 -13.06
N ARG A 273 2.50 -9.16 -13.83
CA ARG A 273 3.53 -8.26 -14.38
C ARG A 273 3.65 -6.99 -13.55
N ILE A 274 4.84 -6.77 -13.00
CA ILE A 274 5.14 -5.70 -12.05
C ILE A 274 6.21 -4.81 -12.68
N TYR A 275 5.89 -3.54 -12.93
CA TYR A 275 6.84 -2.55 -13.42
C TYR A 275 7.35 -1.67 -12.28
N ILE A 276 8.66 -1.67 -12.09
CA ILE A 276 9.40 -0.83 -11.15
C ILE A 276 10.25 0.11 -12.00
N ALA A 277 9.85 1.38 -12.05
CA ALA A 277 10.43 2.31 -13.02
C ALA A 277 11.88 2.71 -12.72
N GLY A 278 12.30 2.65 -11.44
CA GLY A 278 13.53 3.32 -11.01
C GLY A 278 13.41 4.83 -11.13
N ASP A 279 14.52 5.52 -11.15
CA ASP A 279 14.52 6.97 -11.32
C ASP A 279 14.51 7.35 -12.80
N THR A 280 13.39 7.89 -13.23
CA THR A 280 13.12 8.23 -14.62
C THR A 280 12.10 9.35 -14.75
N GLU A 281 12.16 10.10 -15.83
CA GLU A 281 11.04 10.91 -16.32
C GLU A 281 10.14 10.11 -17.28
N ASP A 282 9.12 10.75 -17.87
CA ASP A 282 8.23 10.15 -18.87
C ASP A 282 8.96 9.98 -20.22
N ILE A 283 9.60 8.85 -20.40
CA ILE A 283 10.40 8.54 -21.58
C ILE A 283 9.58 7.88 -22.70
N PRO A 284 9.95 8.08 -23.99
CA PRO A 284 9.21 7.52 -25.12
C PRO A 284 9.08 5.99 -25.09
N GLU A 285 10.08 5.29 -24.57
CA GLU A 285 10.12 3.83 -24.47
C GLU A 285 8.98 3.26 -23.62
N MET A 286 8.40 4.03 -22.70
CA MET A 286 7.24 3.62 -21.89
C MET A 286 6.01 3.30 -22.72
N ALA A 287 5.92 3.84 -23.96
CA ALA A 287 4.84 3.49 -24.88
C ALA A 287 4.86 2.01 -25.33
N SER A 288 5.99 1.33 -25.20
CA SER A 288 6.13 -0.10 -25.48
C SER A 288 5.86 -1.01 -24.28
N ILE A 289 5.80 -0.47 -23.07
CA ILE A 289 5.50 -1.20 -21.84
C ILE A 289 3.99 -1.48 -21.80
N LYS A 290 3.60 -2.76 -21.84
CA LYS A 290 2.20 -3.20 -21.95
C LYS A 290 1.87 -4.27 -20.92
N ASP A 291 0.56 -4.45 -20.69
CA ASP A 291 -0.01 -5.52 -19.88
C ASP A 291 0.56 -5.52 -18.44
N ILE A 292 0.73 -4.33 -17.86
CA ILE A 292 1.24 -4.16 -16.51
C ILE A 292 0.07 -4.27 -15.51
N ASP A 293 0.21 -5.20 -14.57
CA ASP A 293 -0.73 -5.34 -13.46
C ASP A 293 -0.46 -4.29 -12.38
N ILE A 294 0.80 -4.10 -12.02
CA ILE A 294 1.23 -3.21 -10.94
C ILE A 294 2.38 -2.34 -11.45
N ALA A 295 2.29 -1.03 -11.29
CA ALA A 295 3.38 -0.11 -11.60
C ALA A 295 3.78 0.72 -10.39
N PHE A 296 5.10 0.82 -10.15
CA PHE A 296 5.73 1.76 -9.23
C PHE A 296 6.37 2.87 -10.06
N LEU A 297 5.82 4.09 -9.98
CA LEU A 297 6.27 5.24 -10.76
C LEU A 297 6.75 6.36 -9.82
N PRO A 298 7.97 6.90 -10.05
CA PRO A 298 8.53 7.95 -9.18
C PRO A 298 7.94 9.33 -9.50
N CYS A 299 7.92 10.23 -8.51
CA CYS A 299 7.41 11.59 -8.69
C CYS A 299 8.11 12.59 -7.76
N ASN A 300 9.37 12.90 -8.03
CA ASN A 300 10.19 13.80 -7.20
C ASN A 300 11.13 14.66 -8.06
N GLN A 301 10.77 15.90 -8.30
CA GLN A 301 11.61 16.83 -9.05
C GLN A 301 12.82 17.34 -8.21
N PRO A 302 13.97 17.57 -8.81
CA PRO A 302 14.29 17.50 -10.27
C PRO A 302 14.78 16.12 -10.73
N TYR A 303 14.70 15.10 -9.90
CA TYR A 303 15.34 13.80 -10.11
C TYR A 303 14.50 12.85 -10.98
N THR A 304 13.17 12.91 -10.83
CA THR A 304 12.24 12.02 -11.51
C THR A 304 11.06 12.78 -12.11
N MET A 305 9.89 12.18 -12.27
CA MET A 305 8.72 12.78 -12.89
C MET A 305 8.17 13.99 -12.12
N THR A 306 7.64 14.96 -12.86
CA THR A 306 6.64 15.90 -12.33
C THR A 306 5.31 15.16 -12.15
N THR A 307 4.35 15.77 -11.44
CA THR A 307 2.98 15.24 -11.33
C THR A 307 2.29 15.11 -12.68
N ASP A 308 2.55 16.00 -13.64
CA ASP A 308 2.02 15.93 -15.00
C ASP A 308 2.66 14.80 -15.81
N GLN A 309 3.96 14.58 -15.67
CA GLN A 309 4.67 13.46 -16.28
C GLN A 309 4.16 12.13 -15.72
N LEU A 310 3.95 12.02 -14.40
CA LEU A 310 3.35 10.85 -13.76
C LEU A 310 1.96 10.54 -14.34
N GLN A 311 1.10 11.54 -14.50
CA GLN A 311 -0.23 11.36 -15.08
C GLN A 311 -0.15 10.88 -16.54
N ARG A 312 0.73 11.48 -17.36
CA ARG A 312 0.93 11.05 -18.76
C ARG A 312 1.41 9.60 -18.83
N THR A 313 2.42 9.25 -18.02
CA THR A 313 2.96 7.89 -17.93
C THR A 313 1.90 6.88 -17.51
N ALA A 314 1.13 7.20 -16.49
CA ALA A 314 0.04 6.34 -16.03
C ALA A 314 -1.00 6.06 -17.12
N ARG A 315 -1.36 7.08 -17.93
CA ARG A 315 -2.29 6.93 -19.06
C ARG A 315 -1.70 6.14 -20.25
N VAL A 316 -0.39 6.17 -20.43
CA VAL A 316 0.31 5.43 -21.49
C VAL A 316 0.46 3.96 -21.14
N ILE A 317 0.90 3.65 -19.91
CA ILE A 317 1.14 2.28 -19.42
C ILE A 317 -0.18 1.60 -19.06
N LYS A 318 -1.12 2.32 -18.45
CA LYS A 318 -2.43 1.85 -17.97
C LYS A 318 -2.32 0.63 -17.06
N PRO A 319 -1.55 0.70 -15.98
CA PRO A 319 -1.45 -0.41 -15.03
C PRO A 319 -2.80 -0.64 -14.34
N ARG A 320 -3.08 -1.87 -13.90
CA ARG A 320 -4.28 -2.16 -13.10
C ARG A 320 -4.22 -1.46 -11.75
N VAL A 321 -3.01 -1.39 -11.15
CA VAL A 321 -2.75 -0.66 -9.90
C VAL A 321 -1.50 0.18 -10.06
N LEU A 322 -1.58 1.44 -9.66
CA LEU A 322 -0.46 2.38 -9.64
C LEU A 322 -0.05 2.71 -8.20
N PHE A 323 1.21 2.53 -7.90
CA PHE A 323 1.86 3.03 -6.69
C PHE A 323 2.81 4.18 -7.06
N PRO A 324 2.42 5.44 -6.80
CA PRO A 324 3.40 6.52 -6.75
C PRO A 324 4.40 6.25 -5.61
N TYR A 325 5.68 6.28 -5.90
CA TYR A 325 6.74 6.08 -4.92
C TYR A 325 7.87 7.09 -5.16
N HIS A 326 8.89 7.15 -4.33
CA HIS A 326 9.98 8.13 -4.49
C HIS A 326 9.41 9.55 -4.72
N TYR A 327 8.45 9.97 -3.90
CA TYR A 327 7.76 11.25 -4.11
C TYR A 327 8.19 12.35 -3.13
N SER A 328 8.95 12.02 -2.07
CA SER A 328 9.46 12.95 -1.05
C SER A 328 8.38 13.94 -0.57
N GLN A 329 8.59 15.22 -0.79
CA GLN A 329 7.66 16.28 -0.39
C GLN A 329 6.64 16.64 -1.50
N THR A 330 6.57 15.87 -2.59
CA THR A 330 5.65 16.15 -3.70
C THR A 330 4.20 15.95 -3.25
N ASP A 331 3.35 16.95 -3.43
CA ASP A 331 1.92 16.83 -3.16
C ASP A 331 1.21 16.06 -4.29
N LEU A 332 0.87 14.81 -4.02
CA LEU A 332 0.23 13.91 -4.97
C LEU A 332 -1.31 14.01 -4.99
N ARG A 333 -1.96 14.74 -4.06
CA ARG A 333 -3.42 14.69 -3.85
C ARG A 333 -4.21 14.97 -5.12
N ALA A 334 -3.92 16.07 -5.80
CA ALA A 334 -4.65 16.44 -7.03
C ALA A 334 -4.42 15.43 -8.17
N THR A 335 -3.20 14.92 -8.31
CA THR A 335 -2.83 13.90 -9.31
C THR A 335 -3.55 12.57 -9.06
N VAL A 336 -3.56 12.11 -7.82
CA VAL A 336 -4.24 10.87 -7.42
C VAL A 336 -5.75 11.00 -7.65
N GLU A 337 -6.37 12.09 -7.20
CA GLU A 337 -7.79 12.35 -7.40
C GLU A 337 -8.17 12.35 -8.90
N GLN A 338 -7.34 12.97 -9.74
CA GLN A 338 -7.57 13.01 -11.18
C GLN A 338 -7.50 11.61 -11.82
N LEU A 339 -6.47 10.84 -11.52
CA LEU A 339 -6.30 9.49 -12.06
C LEU A 339 -7.38 8.51 -11.56
N GLN A 340 -7.80 8.65 -10.30
CA GLN A 340 -8.90 7.86 -9.73
C GLN A 340 -10.25 8.20 -10.39
N LYS A 341 -10.53 9.47 -10.73
CA LYS A 341 -11.70 9.87 -11.52
C LYS A 341 -11.71 9.26 -12.93
N GLU A 342 -10.54 8.96 -13.47
CA GLU A 342 -10.37 8.26 -14.76
C GLU A 342 -10.51 6.73 -14.63
N GLY A 343 -10.78 6.22 -13.41
CA GLY A 343 -11.00 4.79 -13.12
C GLY A 343 -9.73 4.01 -12.81
N MET A 344 -8.59 4.66 -12.53
CA MET A 344 -7.35 4.00 -12.18
C MET A 344 -7.28 3.71 -10.68
N ASP A 345 -6.86 2.50 -10.28
CA ASP A 345 -6.56 2.18 -8.86
C ASP A 345 -5.19 2.75 -8.50
N VAL A 346 -5.18 3.92 -7.87
CA VAL A 346 -3.95 4.61 -7.41
C VAL A 346 -3.84 4.50 -5.91
N ARG A 347 -2.74 3.93 -5.43
CA ARG A 347 -2.48 3.67 -4.00
C ARG A 347 -1.20 4.38 -3.55
N VAL A 348 -1.35 5.48 -2.84
CA VAL A 348 -0.21 6.13 -2.18
C VAL A 348 0.10 5.39 -0.89
N ARG A 349 1.38 5.12 -0.64
CA ARG A 349 1.90 4.47 0.56
C ARG A 349 2.93 5.37 1.24
N HIS A 350 3.15 5.18 2.54
CA HIS A 350 4.06 6.02 3.32
C HIS A 350 5.52 5.60 3.11
N TYR A 351 6.04 5.85 1.92
CA TYR A 351 7.46 5.67 1.60
C TYR A 351 8.34 6.76 2.21
N GLU A 352 7.79 7.95 2.50
CA GLU A 352 8.50 9.16 2.93
C GLU A 352 8.29 9.50 4.41
#